data_c770fbc92ad55c4a6a1ad95eeb83c2c5
#
_entry.id   c770fbc92ad55c4a6a1ad95eeb83c2c5
#
_cell.length_a   1.000
_cell.length_b   1.000
_cell.length_c   1.000
_cell.angle_alpha   90.00
_cell.angle_beta   90.00
_cell.angle_gamma   90.00
#
_symmetry.space_group_name_H-M   'P 1'
#
loop_
_entity.id
_entity.type
_entity.pdbx_description
1 polymer ?
#
loop_
_entity_poly.entity_id
_entity_poly.type
_entity_poly.pdbx_seq_one_letter_code
_entity_poly.pdbx_strand_id
1 'polypeptide(L)'
;MSEAVIDIQGLTKIYRSGLRRTPVHAVKNLALRVPRGAIVAFVGPNGAGKTTTIHSLLGFLKPDAGTVRLFGLPPGPATLRRIGYQSEIFHTYPFYKAREALRYYGRLSGMSREAIEGAAPALLARMGLAAASNRAVATFSKGMTQRLGLAQALLHDPELLILDEPTSGLDPEGRRLVLDIIGEEKAKGRTVFLSSHILSDVERTCDEVVMVNQGEVAFARHIAAFGDGGQDWEIEVLGWNAAHRELLSDLAFSVATEAEGSAVLVCATDQKRALLHKLTSLPMDVGTVQRRRGASLEETYLKHVGKA
;
A
#
# COMPACT_ATOMS: atom_id res chain seq x y z
N MET A 1 2.22 -6.52 -22.29
CA MET A 1 1.54 -5.74 -21.23
C MET A 1 0.68 -6.72 -20.45
N SER A 2 0.90 -6.88 -19.16
CA SER A 2 0.07 -7.77 -18.33
C SER A 2 -1.38 -7.28 -18.31
N GLU A 3 -2.34 -8.23 -18.33
CA GLU A 3 -3.77 -7.94 -18.25
C GLU A 3 -4.08 -7.23 -16.93
N ALA A 4 -4.72 -6.06 -17.00
CA ALA A 4 -5.10 -5.32 -15.78
C ALA A 4 -6.38 -5.94 -15.18
N VAL A 5 -6.34 -6.26 -13.88
CA VAL A 5 -7.50 -6.75 -13.13
C VAL A 5 -8.38 -5.59 -12.68
N ILE A 6 -7.79 -4.45 -12.34
CA ILE A 6 -8.48 -3.18 -12.09
C ILE A 6 -8.01 -2.18 -13.13
N ASP A 7 -8.94 -1.51 -13.81
CA ASP A 7 -8.67 -0.40 -14.73
C ASP A 7 -9.66 0.76 -14.43
N ILE A 8 -9.12 1.86 -13.94
CA ILE A 8 -9.85 3.09 -13.65
C ILE A 8 -9.35 4.18 -14.59
N GLN A 9 -10.27 4.86 -15.25
CA GLN A 9 -9.97 5.96 -16.17
C GLN A 9 -10.83 7.18 -15.85
N GLY A 10 -10.19 8.24 -15.38
CA GLY A 10 -10.82 9.53 -15.13
C GLY A 10 -11.90 9.52 -14.05
N LEU A 11 -11.81 8.61 -13.07
CA LEU A 11 -12.80 8.49 -12.01
C LEU A 11 -12.95 9.82 -11.27
N THR A 12 -14.18 10.33 -11.24
CA THR A 12 -14.53 11.53 -10.48
C THR A 12 -15.75 11.26 -9.61
N LYS A 13 -15.66 11.67 -8.34
CA LYS A 13 -16.78 11.57 -7.38
C LYS A 13 -16.92 12.84 -6.59
N ILE A 14 -18.14 13.41 -6.64
CA ILE A 14 -18.48 14.68 -6.00
C ILE A 14 -19.60 14.43 -4.99
N TYR A 15 -19.37 14.79 -3.74
CA TYR A 15 -20.42 14.83 -2.74
C TYR A 15 -20.95 16.26 -2.59
N ARG A 16 -22.26 16.37 -2.40
CA ARG A 16 -22.93 17.64 -2.12
C ARG A 16 -23.52 17.55 -0.72
N SER A 17 -22.85 18.16 0.26
CA SER A 17 -23.21 18.08 1.68
C SER A 17 -23.61 19.44 2.23
N GLY A 18 -24.51 19.42 3.22
CA GLY A 18 -24.97 20.58 3.96
C GLY A 18 -26.06 21.42 3.27
N LEU A 19 -26.61 22.40 4.03
CA LEU A 19 -27.68 23.29 3.57
C LEU A 19 -27.27 24.15 2.34
N ARG A 20 -26.00 24.49 2.23
CA ARG A 20 -25.44 25.28 1.09
C ARG A 20 -25.00 24.43 -0.09
N ARG A 21 -25.11 23.08 0.01
CA ARG A 21 -24.75 22.12 -1.06
C ARG A 21 -23.35 22.37 -1.70
N THR A 22 -22.38 22.83 -0.90
CA THR A 22 -21.02 23.03 -1.40
C THR A 22 -20.47 21.70 -1.91
N PRO A 23 -20.03 21.61 -3.17
CA PRO A 23 -19.50 20.38 -3.73
C PRO A 23 -18.14 20.03 -3.10
N VAL A 24 -18.00 18.80 -2.63
CA VAL A 24 -16.73 18.26 -2.17
C VAL A 24 -16.28 17.20 -3.17
N HIS A 25 -15.20 17.47 -3.86
CA HIS A 25 -14.59 16.54 -4.80
C HIS A 25 -13.77 15.51 -4.04
N ALA A 26 -14.36 14.37 -3.75
CA ALA A 26 -13.70 13.29 -3.02
C ALA A 26 -12.69 12.51 -3.90
N VAL A 27 -12.95 12.43 -5.21
CA VAL A 27 -12.05 11.86 -6.22
C VAL A 27 -12.11 12.74 -7.46
N LYS A 28 -10.96 13.05 -8.05
CA LYS A 28 -10.82 13.97 -9.18
C LYS A 28 -9.97 13.35 -10.28
N ASN A 29 -10.62 12.97 -11.39
CA ASN A 29 -9.95 12.46 -12.59
C ASN A 29 -8.90 11.37 -12.31
N LEU A 30 -9.18 10.48 -11.35
CA LEU A 30 -8.25 9.45 -10.93
C LEU A 30 -8.12 8.38 -12.01
N ALA A 31 -6.87 8.05 -12.37
CA ALA A 31 -6.53 6.96 -13.25
C ALA A 31 -5.60 5.97 -12.52
N LEU A 32 -5.93 4.67 -12.60
CA LEU A 32 -5.20 3.60 -11.91
C LEU A 32 -5.35 2.30 -12.67
N ARG A 33 -4.26 1.54 -12.79
CA ARG A 33 -4.27 0.16 -13.31
C ARG A 33 -3.58 -0.76 -12.31
N VAL A 34 -4.22 -1.89 -12.02
CA VAL A 34 -3.65 -2.94 -11.16
C VAL A 34 -3.41 -4.18 -12.01
N PRO A 35 -2.15 -4.60 -12.20
CA PRO A 35 -1.83 -5.79 -12.97
C PRO A 35 -2.22 -7.07 -12.22
N ARG A 36 -2.51 -8.14 -12.97
CA ARG A 36 -2.81 -9.46 -12.40
C ARG A 36 -1.62 -10.00 -11.59
N GLY A 37 -1.90 -10.55 -10.41
CA GLY A 37 -0.91 -11.21 -9.55
C GLY A 37 -0.03 -10.24 -8.74
N ALA A 38 -0.28 -8.93 -8.81
CA ALA A 38 0.44 -7.94 -8.01
C ALA A 38 -0.27 -7.61 -6.70
N ILE A 39 0.51 -7.19 -5.70
CA ILE A 39 0.01 -6.49 -4.51
C ILE A 39 0.22 -4.99 -4.73
N VAL A 40 -0.87 -4.23 -4.85
CA VAL A 40 -0.83 -2.78 -5.04
C VAL A 40 -1.40 -2.08 -3.81
N ALA A 41 -0.59 -1.23 -3.20
CA ALA A 41 -1.01 -0.39 -2.09
C ALA A 41 -1.58 0.95 -2.58
N PHE A 42 -2.69 1.36 -2.00
CA PHE A 42 -3.35 2.63 -2.23
C PHE A 42 -3.25 3.47 -0.97
N VAL A 43 -2.25 4.36 -0.93
CA VAL A 43 -1.88 5.11 0.28
C VAL A 43 -2.30 6.57 0.19
N GLY A 44 -2.52 7.20 1.33
CA GLY A 44 -2.85 8.62 1.40
C GLY A 44 -3.42 8.99 2.76
N PRO A 45 -3.49 10.29 3.08
CA PRO A 45 -4.05 10.76 4.33
C PRO A 45 -5.56 10.46 4.44
N ASN A 46 -6.12 10.66 5.62
CA ASN A 46 -7.56 10.55 5.81
C ASN A 46 -8.27 11.62 4.96
N GLY A 47 -9.35 11.22 4.30
CA GLY A 47 -10.06 12.10 3.38
C GLY A 47 -9.47 12.21 1.98
N ALA A 48 -8.36 11.53 1.66
CA ALA A 48 -7.75 11.57 0.32
C ALA A 48 -8.57 10.89 -0.80
N GLY A 49 -9.68 10.21 -0.45
CA GLY A 49 -10.57 9.55 -1.42
C GLY A 49 -10.39 8.02 -1.51
N LYS A 50 -9.59 7.39 -0.63
CA LYS A 50 -9.31 5.93 -0.67
C LYS A 50 -10.58 5.10 -0.63
N THR A 51 -11.37 5.18 0.43
CA THR A 51 -12.62 4.42 0.59
C THR A 51 -13.64 4.77 -0.50
N THR A 52 -13.71 6.04 -0.94
CA THR A 52 -14.58 6.44 -2.06
C THR A 52 -14.20 5.73 -3.35
N THR A 53 -12.90 5.59 -3.64
CA THR A 53 -12.40 4.86 -4.79
C THR A 53 -12.72 3.37 -4.68
N ILE A 54 -12.48 2.74 -3.51
CA ILE A 54 -12.82 1.34 -3.25
C ILE A 54 -14.33 1.09 -3.43
N HIS A 55 -15.19 1.96 -2.88
CA HIS A 55 -16.63 1.83 -3.04
C HIS A 55 -17.09 2.00 -4.51
N SER A 56 -16.38 2.83 -5.28
CA SER A 56 -16.64 2.96 -6.72
C SER A 56 -16.20 1.68 -7.49
N LEU A 57 -15.08 1.06 -7.10
CA LEU A 57 -14.63 -0.23 -7.62
C LEU A 57 -15.67 -1.34 -7.38
N LEU A 58 -16.26 -1.36 -6.19
CA LEU A 58 -17.25 -2.37 -5.81
C LEU A 58 -18.68 -2.05 -6.33
N GLY A 59 -18.86 -0.92 -7.03
CA GLY A 59 -20.16 -0.50 -7.52
C GLY A 59 -21.13 -0.01 -6.43
N PHE A 60 -20.65 0.19 -5.19
CA PHE A 60 -21.46 0.77 -4.10
C PHE A 60 -21.71 2.27 -4.34
N LEU A 61 -20.81 2.93 -5.06
CA LEU A 61 -20.92 4.32 -5.45
C LEU A 61 -20.81 4.44 -6.97
N LYS A 62 -21.82 5.08 -7.58
CA LYS A 62 -21.76 5.42 -8.99
C LYS A 62 -20.84 6.63 -9.19
N PRO A 63 -19.82 6.54 -10.05
CA PRO A 63 -19.02 7.70 -10.46
C PRO A 63 -19.87 8.82 -11.07
N ASP A 64 -19.44 10.07 -10.86
CA ASP A 64 -20.02 11.22 -11.55
C ASP A 64 -19.40 11.41 -12.93
N ALA A 65 -18.13 10.96 -13.12
CA ALA A 65 -17.47 10.87 -14.42
C ALA A 65 -16.41 9.75 -14.39
N GLY A 66 -15.93 9.37 -15.58
CA GLY A 66 -14.93 8.32 -15.76
C GLY A 66 -15.52 6.92 -15.80
N THR A 67 -14.64 5.92 -15.89
CA THR A 67 -15.00 4.50 -15.99
C THR A 67 -14.21 3.65 -15.02
N VAL A 68 -14.83 2.58 -14.55
CA VAL A 68 -14.23 1.54 -13.71
C VAL A 68 -14.46 0.20 -14.38
N ARG A 69 -13.39 -0.57 -14.52
CA ARG A 69 -13.44 -1.95 -15.03
C ARG A 69 -12.73 -2.89 -14.08
N LEU A 70 -13.35 -4.04 -13.85
CA LEU A 70 -12.82 -5.17 -13.09
C LEU A 70 -12.77 -6.37 -14.01
N PHE A 71 -11.58 -6.96 -14.20
CA PHE A 71 -11.41 -8.06 -15.18
C PHE A 71 -11.91 -7.69 -16.59
N GLY A 72 -11.72 -6.43 -17.00
CA GLY A 72 -12.19 -5.89 -18.28
C GLY A 72 -13.68 -5.54 -18.36
N LEU A 73 -14.50 -5.86 -17.34
CA LEU A 73 -15.94 -5.64 -17.28
C LEU A 73 -16.31 -4.54 -16.26
N PRO A 74 -17.46 -3.88 -16.40
CA PRO A 74 -17.94 -2.98 -15.36
C PRO A 74 -18.25 -3.74 -14.06
N PRO A 75 -18.21 -3.05 -12.88
CA PRO A 75 -18.64 -3.66 -11.63
C PRO A 75 -20.06 -4.20 -11.68
N GLY A 76 -20.24 -5.45 -11.27
CA GLY A 76 -21.54 -6.12 -11.30
C GLY A 76 -21.44 -7.56 -10.76
N PRO A 77 -22.55 -8.32 -10.75
CA PRO A 77 -22.60 -9.65 -10.14
C PRO A 77 -21.53 -10.62 -10.65
N ALA A 78 -21.21 -10.57 -11.94
CA ALA A 78 -20.21 -11.45 -12.56
C ALA A 78 -18.79 -11.14 -12.08
N THR A 79 -18.44 -9.86 -11.89
CA THR A 79 -17.13 -9.44 -11.40
C THR A 79 -17.02 -9.54 -9.89
N LEU A 80 -18.08 -9.17 -9.15
CA LEU A 80 -18.08 -9.17 -7.69
C LEU A 80 -17.95 -10.55 -7.07
N ARG A 81 -18.44 -11.61 -7.74
CA ARG A 81 -18.24 -13.01 -7.29
C ARG A 81 -16.79 -13.45 -7.29
N ARG A 82 -15.92 -12.75 -8.01
CA ARG A 82 -14.48 -13.03 -8.10
C ARG A 82 -13.65 -12.19 -7.14
N ILE A 83 -14.31 -11.36 -6.31
CA ILE A 83 -13.69 -10.40 -5.40
C ILE A 83 -13.94 -10.76 -3.96
N GLY A 84 -12.88 -10.86 -3.16
CA GLY A 84 -12.96 -10.84 -1.72
C GLY A 84 -12.79 -9.42 -1.21
N TYR A 85 -13.77 -8.90 -0.49
CA TYR A 85 -13.72 -7.56 0.05
C TYR A 85 -13.72 -7.58 1.59
N GLN A 86 -12.78 -6.85 2.17
CA GLN A 86 -12.74 -6.54 3.59
C GLN A 86 -12.81 -5.03 3.77
N SER A 87 -13.84 -4.54 4.45
CA SER A 87 -13.95 -3.13 4.85
C SER A 87 -13.05 -2.83 6.06
N GLU A 88 -12.68 -1.56 6.24
CA GLU A 88 -11.93 -1.09 7.42
C GLU A 88 -12.59 -1.51 8.73
N ILE A 89 -13.92 -1.42 8.81
CA ILE A 89 -14.72 -1.93 9.93
C ILE A 89 -15.54 -3.09 9.42
N PHE A 90 -15.17 -4.31 9.84
CA PHE A 90 -15.94 -5.49 9.50
C PHE A 90 -17.21 -5.55 10.34
N HIS A 91 -18.35 -5.40 9.69
CA HIS A 91 -19.67 -5.48 10.33
C HIS A 91 -20.26 -6.88 10.15
N THR A 92 -20.63 -7.49 11.25
CA THR A 92 -21.40 -8.73 11.25
C THR A 92 -22.36 -8.73 12.43
N TYR A 93 -23.29 -9.67 12.46
CA TYR A 93 -24.21 -9.79 13.57
C TYR A 93 -23.46 -10.20 14.85
N PRO A 94 -23.52 -9.42 15.93
CA PRO A 94 -22.71 -9.61 17.13
C PRO A 94 -23.04 -10.93 17.86
N PHE A 95 -24.25 -11.45 17.70
CA PHE A 95 -24.70 -12.71 18.30
C PHE A 95 -24.25 -13.95 17.52
N TYR A 96 -23.79 -13.83 16.28
CA TYR A 96 -23.23 -14.97 15.55
C TYR A 96 -21.91 -15.42 16.18
N LYS A 97 -21.72 -16.75 16.22
CA LYS A 97 -20.40 -17.35 16.43
C LYS A 97 -19.55 -17.12 15.17
N ALA A 98 -18.22 -17.11 15.31
CA ALA A 98 -17.35 -16.86 14.16
C ALA A 98 -17.62 -17.81 12.98
N ARG A 99 -17.83 -19.12 13.24
CA ARG A 99 -18.20 -20.08 12.20
C ARG A 99 -19.58 -19.80 11.56
N GLU A 100 -20.52 -19.28 12.33
CA GLU A 100 -21.86 -18.94 11.83
C GLU A 100 -21.82 -17.69 10.95
N ALA A 101 -20.96 -16.71 11.30
CA ALA A 101 -20.69 -15.55 10.45
C ALA A 101 -20.11 -15.98 9.10
N LEU A 102 -19.13 -16.89 9.08
CA LEU A 102 -18.59 -17.42 7.83
C LEU A 102 -19.63 -18.21 7.03
N ARG A 103 -20.50 -18.99 7.67
CA ARG A 103 -21.62 -19.64 6.97
C ARG A 103 -22.58 -18.65 6.33
N TYR A 104 -22.90 -17.60 7.04
CA TYR A 104 -23.78 -16.53 6.55
C TYR A 104 -23.20 -15.89 5.29
N TYR A 105 -21.93 -15.43 5.35
CA TYR A 105 -21.27 -14.79 4.21
C TYR A 105 -20.98 -15.76 3.07
N GLY A 106 -20.61 -16.99 3.34
CA GLY A 106 -20.42 -18.02 2.32
C GLY A 106 -21.70 -18.29 1.52
N ARG A 107 -22.84 -18.34 2.18
CA ARG A 107 -24.15 -18.45 1.49
C ARG A 107 -24.48 -17.23 0.66
N LEU A 108 -24.18 -16.02 1.15
CA LEU A 108 -24.37 -14.78 0.36
C LEU A 108 -23.46 -14.76 -0.88
N SER A 109 -22.28 -15.38 -0.79
CA SER A 109 -21.36 -15.55 -1.93
C SER A 109 -21.77 -16.70 -2.87
N GLY A 110 -22.88 -17.41 -2.59
CA GLY A 110 -23.38 -18.49 -3.42
C GLY A 110 -22.71 -19.85 -3.20
N MET A 111 -21.96 -20.02 -2.10
CA MET A 111 -21.30 -21.29 -1.77
C MET A 111 -22.30 -22.34 -1.26
N SER A 112 -22.06 -23.62 -1.59
CA SER A 112 -22.78 -24.71 -0.97
C SER A 112 -22.43 -24.86 0.51
N ARG A 113 -23.32 -25.50 1.26
CA ARG A 113 -23.07 -25.77 2.69
C ARG A 113 -21.79 -26.59 2.89
N GLU A 114 -21.61 -27.60 2.06
CA GLU A 114 -20.46 -28.52 2.11
C GLU A 114 -19.16 -27.77 1.85
N ALA A 115 -19.13 -26.89 0.87
CA ALA A 115 -17.97 -26.05 0.55
C ALA A 115 -17.61 -25.12 1.71
N ILE A 116 -18.62 -24.51 2.36
CA ILE A 116 -18.39 -23.64 3.53
C ILE A 116 -17.86 -24.44 4.73
N GLU A 117 -18.48 -25.58 5.05
CA GLU A 117 -18.06 -26.43 6.18
C GLU A 117 -16.65 -27.00 5.97
N GLY A 118 -16.24 -27.22 4.72
CA GLY A 118 -14.87 -27.63 4.39
C GLY A 118 -13.85 -26.49 4.53
N ALA A 119 -14.20 -25.28 4.09
CA ALA A 119 -13.26 -24.15 4.06
C ALA A 119 -13.15 -23.37 5.38
N ALA A 120 -14.28 -23.16 6.08
CA ALA A 120 -14.34 -22.25 7.23
C ALA A 120 -13.43 -22.67 8.41
N PRO A 121 -13.31 -23.95 8.81
CA PRO A 121 -12.42 -24.34 9.90
C PRO A 121 -10.94 -24.03 9.61
N ALA A 122 -10.48 -24.34 8.40
CA ALA A 122 -9.11 -24.08 7.96
C ALA A 122 -8.81 -22.56 7.92
N LEU A 123 -9.75 -21.75 7.44
CA LEU A 123 -9.61 -20.30 7.44
C LEU A 123 -9.59 -19.72 8.86
N LEU A 124 -10.46 -20.18 9.76
CA LEU A 124 -10.43 -19.74 11.16
C LEU A 124 -9.11 -20.12 11.84
N ALA A 125 -8.57 -21.29 11.55
CA ALA A 125 -7.26 -21.70 12.07
C ALA A 125 -6.15 -20.82 11.52
N ARG A 126 -6.14 -20.54 10.21
CA ARG A 126 -5.18 -19.68 9.54
C ARG A 126 -5.21 -18.24 10.08
N MET A 127 -6.37 -17.76 10.52
CA MET A 127 -6.53 -16.43 11.16
C MET A 127 -6.21 -16.43 12.66
N GLY A 128 -5.77 -17.56 13.24
CA GLY A 128 -5.56 -17.69 14.68
C GLY A 128 -6.87 -17.61 15.49
N LEU A 129 -8.00 -17.99 14.89
CA LEU A 129 -9.34 -17.93 15.50
C LEU A 129 -9.94 -19.31 15.77
N ALA A 130 -9.19 -20.42 15.62
CA ALA A 130 -9.70 -21.77 15.80
C ALA A 130 -10.36 -21.97 17.18
N ALA A 131 -9.67 -21.59 18.26
CA ALA A 131 -10.19 -21.67 19.63
C ALA A 131 -11.42 -20.78 19.89
N ALA A 132 -11.59 -19.73 19.08
CA ALA A 132 -12.70 -18.79 19.18
C ALA A 132 -13.86 -19.08 18.20
N SER A 133 -13.77 -20.18 17.42
CA SER A 133 -14.73 -20.51 16.35
C SER A 133 -16.18 -20.59 16.84
N ASN A 134 -16.39 -21.00 18.08
CA ASN A 134 -17.69 -21.14 18.74
C ASN A 134 -18.05 -19.95 19.65
N ARG A 135 -17.21 -18.92 19.75
CA ARG A 135 -17.49 -17.72 20.55
C ARG A 135 -18.30 -16.72 19.73
N ALA A 136 -19.21 -16.00 20.39
CA ALA A 136 -19.98 -14.92 19.78
C ALA A 136 -19.04 -13.76 19.37
N VAL A 137 -19.27 -13.19 18.18
CA VAL A 137 -18.44 -12.08 17.67
C VAL A 137 -18.50 -10.86 18.58
N ALA A 138 -19.59 -10.65 19.30
CA ALA A 138 -19.70 -9.63 20.35
C ALA A 138 -18.58 -9.68 21.40
N THR A 139 -17.93 -10.84 21.59
CA THR A 139 -16.83 -11.03 22.56
C THR A 139 -15.45 -10.90 21.94
N PHE A 140 -15.37 -10.55 20.65
CA PHE A 140 -14.10 -10.43 19.94
C PHE A 140 -13.45 -9.08 20.21
N SER A 141 -12.10 -9.08 20.29
CA SER A 141 -11.34 -7.84 20.19
C SER A 141 -11.44 -7.26 18.77
N LYS A 142 -11.10 -5.98 18.61
CA LYS A 142 -11.02 -5.35 17.28
C LYS A 142 -10.16 -6.18 16.32
N GLY A 143 -8.99 -6.65 16.77
CA GLY A 143 -8.10 -7.48 15.97
C GLY A 143 -8.68 -8.84 15.61
N MET A 144 -9.42 -9.49 16.50
CA MET A 144 -10.12 -10.74 16.17
C MET A 144 -11.21 -10.52 15.12
N THR A 145 -11.97 -9.43 15.24
CA THR A 145 -13.02 -9.05 14.29
C THR A 145 -12.42 -8.74 12.91
N GLN A 146 -11.29 -8.03 12.87
CA GLN A 146 -10.58 -7.73 11.63
C GLN A 146 -10.09 -8.99 10.93
N ARG A 147 -9.49 -9.93 11.67
CA ARG A 147 -9.05 -11.22 11.13
C ARG A 147 -10.21 -12.10 10.66
N LEU A 148 -11.37 -12.02 11.32
CA LEU A 148 -12.59 -12.69 10.84
C LEU A 148 -13.09 -12.08 9.52
N GLY A 149 -12.98 -10.74 9.35
CA GLY A 149 -13.27 -10.05 8.10
C GLY A 149 -12.38 -10.52 6.94
N LEU A 150 -11.09 -10.72 7.20
CA LEU A 150 -10.16 -11.29 6.20
C LEU A 150 -10.53 -12.75 5.88
N ALA A 151 -10.90 -13.56 6.88
CA ALA A 151 -11.41 -14.91 6.63
C ALA A 151 -12.64 -14.91 5.73
N GLN A 152 -13.58 -13.99 5.97
CA GLN A 152 -14.78 -13.81 5.14
C GLN A 152 -14.40 -13.44 3.70
N ALA A 153 -13.46 -12.51 3.50
CA ALA A 153 -13.02 -12.07 2.18
C ALA A 153 -12.37 -13.21 1.38
N LEU A 154 -11.70 -14.14 2.06
CA LEU A 154 -11.01 -15.30 1.45
C LEU A 154 -11.90 -16.52 1.23
N LEU A 155 -13.09 -16.58 1.85
CA LEU A 155 -13.87 -17.80 2.01
C LEU A 155 -14.29 -18.46 0.68
N HIS A 156 -14.63 -17.65 -0.32
CA HIS A 156 -15.12 -18.11 -1.62
C HIS A 156 -14.03 -18.19 -2.70
N ASP A 157 -12.77 -18.22 -2.30
CA ASP A 157 -11.61 -18.39 -3.18
C ASP A 157 -11.48 -17.32 -4.29
N PRO A 158 -11.44 -16.01 -3.95
CA PRO A 158 -11.47 -14.92 -4.92
C PRO A 158 -10.18 -14.81 -5.73
N GLU A 159 -10.27 -14.23 -6.93
CA GLU A 159 -9.12 -13.91 -7.78
C GLU A 159 -8.50 -12.54 -7.42
N LEU A 160 -9.32 -11.63 -6.89
CA LEU A 160 -8.93 -10.29 -6.46
C LEU A 160 -9.34 -10.08 -5.00
N LEU A 161 -8.41 -9.65 -4.17
CA LEU A 161 -8.69 -9.16 -2.82
C LEU A 161 -8.66 -7.63 -2.82
N ILE A 162 -9.73 -7.03 -2.31
CA ILE A 162 -9.80 -5.59 -2.02
C ILE A 162 -9.89 -5.44 -0.50
N LEU A 163 -8.86 -4.85 0.10
CA LEU A 163 -8.72 -4.76 1.56
C LEU A 163 -8.61 -3.29 1.98
N ASP A 164 -9.60 -2.80 2.70
CA ASP A 164 -9.59 -1.41 3.21
C ASP A 164 -9.00 -1.41 4.62
N GLU A 165 -7.77 -0.86 4.76
CA GLU A 165 -6.99 -0.76 6.01
C GLU A 165 -6.88 -2.10 6.78
N PRO A 166 -6.40 -3.20 6.16
CA PRO A 166 -6.48 -4.56 6.74
C PRO A 166 -5.69 -4.75 8.04
N THR A 167 -4.67 -3.92 8.29
CA THR A 167 -3.82 -3.98 9.49
C THR A 167 -4.17 -2.95 10.56
N SER A 168 -5.19 -2.11 10.32
CA SER A 168 -5.59 -1.05 11.25
C SER A 168 -6.07 -1.61 12.58
N GLY A 169 -5.47 -1.12 13.67
CA GLY A 169 -5.85 -1.48 15.04
C GLY A 169 -5.50 -2.91 15.46
N LEU A 170 -4.60 -3.56 14.72
CA LEU A 170 -3.99 -4.83 15.11
C LEU A 170 -2.75 -4.58 16.00
N ASP A 171 -2.51 -5.51 16.92
CA ASP A 171 -1.25 -5.65 17.61
C ASP A 171 -0.14 -6.12 16.65
N PRO A 172 1.14 -6.03 17.01
CA PRO A 172 2.25 -6.38 16.11
C PRO A 172 2.17 -7.81 15.57
N GLU A 173 1.71 -8.78 16.38
CA GLU A 173 1.58 -10.18 15.98
C GLU A 173 0.44 -10.37 14.97
N GLY A 174 -0.73 -9.81 15.26
CA GLY A 174 -1.89 -9.86 14.35
C GLY A 174 -1.62 -9.13 13.04
N ARG A 175 -0.87 -8.01 13.08
CA ARG A 175 -0.43 -7.27 11.89
C ARG A 175 0.48 -8.13 11.02
N ARG A 176 1.50 -8.77 11.63
CA ARG A 176 2.40 -9.68 10.91
C ARG A 176 1.65 -10.82 10.26
N LEU A 177 0.74 -11.47 11.01
CA LEU A 177 -0.09 -12.56 10.48
C LEU A 177 -0.88 -12.14 9.24
N VAL A 178 -1.52 -10.97 9.26
CA VAL A 178 -2.30 -10.47 8.11
C VAL A 178 -1.39 -10.21 6.91
N LEU A 179 -0.22 -9.59 7.10
CA LEU A 179 0.73 -9.34 6.01
C LEU A 179 1.29 -10.64 5.42
N ASP A 180 1.60 -11.62 6.26
CA ASP A 180 2.07 -12.94 5.82
C ASP A 180 0.98 -13.65 4.98
N ILE A 181 -0.30 -13.58 5.39
CA ILE A 181 -1.44 -14.11 4.62
C ILE A 181 -1.58 -13.40 3.27
N ILE A 182 -1.43 -12.07 3.21
CA ILE A 182 -1.49 -11.31 1.95
C ILE A 182 -0.37 -11.79 1.01
N GLY A 183 0.85 -12.00 1.52
CA GLY A 183 1.97 -12.54 0.75
C GLY A 183 1.70 -13.96 0.23
N GLU A 184 1.10 -14.84 1.06
CA GLU A 184 0.70 -16.18 0.63
C GLU A 184 -0.36 -16.16 -0.48
N GLU A 185 -1.32 -15.24 -0.42
CA GLU A 185 -2.34 -15.09 -1.45
C GLU A 185 -1.74 -14.66 -2.80
N LYS A 186 -0.76 -13.75 -2.77
CA LYS A 186 0.03 -13.41 -3.95
C LYS A 186 0.78 -14.63 -4.51
N ALA A 187 1.42 -15.42 -3.65
CA ALA A 187 2.14 -16.62 -4.06
C ALA A 187 1.24 -17.65 -4.76
N LYS A 188 -0.09 -17.62 -4.47
CA LYS A 188 -1.11 -18.40 -5.19
C LYS A 188 -1.57 -17.76 -6.51
N GLY A 189 -0.97 -16.64 -6.92
CA GLY A 189 -1.29 -15.91 -8.15
C GLY A 189 -2.48 -14.94 -8.03
N ARG A 190 -2.97 -14.67 -6.82
CA ARG A 190 -4.06 -13.70 -6.60
C ARG A 190 -3.56 -12.28 -6.69
N THR A 191 -4.44 -11.39 -7.11
CA THR A 191 -4.20 -9.95 -7.09
C THR A 191 -4.70 -9.37 -5.78
N VAL A 192 -3.94 -8.47 -5.18
CA VAL A 192 -4.35 -7.77 -3.96
C VAL A 192 -4.28 -6.26 -4.17
N PHE A 193 -5.38 -5.58 -3.90
CA PHE A 193 -5.46 -4.13 -3.85
C PHE A 193 -5.82 -3.73 -2.42
N LEU A 194 -4.93 -3.05 -1.73
CA LEU A 194 -5.15 -2.69 -0.34
C LEU A 194 -4.97 -1.19 -0.11
N SER A 195 -5.81 -0.60 0.75
CA SER A 195 -5.53 0.72 1.30
C SER A 195 -4.67 0.59 2.56
N SER A 196 -3.78 1.56 2.77
CA SER A 196 -3.03 1.66 4.03
C SER A 196 -2.54 3.09 4.27
N HIS A 197 -2.42 3.45 5.55
CA HIS A 197 -1.68 4.63 6.00
C HIS A 197 -0.35 4.24 6.68
N ILE A 198 -0.02 2.94 6.76
CA ILE A 198 1.18 2.42 7.42
C ILE A 198 2.20 2.06 6.34
N LEU A 199 3.10 3.00 6.05
CA LEU A 199 4.05 2.89 4.94
C LEU A 199 5.04 1.73 5.11
N SER A 200 5.44 1.40 6.33
CA SER A 200 6.33 0.25 6.60
C SER A 200 5.71 -1.11 6.24
N ASP A 201 4.37 -1.25 6.31
CA ASP A 201 3.68 -2.46 5.82
C ASP A 201 3.72 -2.54 4.31
N VAL A 202 3.50 -1.38 3.67
CA VAL A 202 3.50 -1.24 2.21
C VAL A 202 4.88 -1.58 1.64
N GLU A 203 5.95 -1.02 2.18
CA GLU A 203 7.32 -1.31 1.74
C GLU A 203 7.67 -2.80 1.87
N ARG A 204 7.17 -3.45 2.92
CA ARG A 204 7.48 -4.85 3.20
C ARG A 204 6.71 -5.83 2.30
N THR A 205 5.48 -5.50 1.90
CA THR A 205 4.54 -6.50 1.38
C THR A 205 4.10 -6.24 -0.06
N CYS A 206 4.11 -4.96 -0.51
CA CYS A 206 3.54 -4.58 -1.79
C CYS A 206 4.58 -4.57 -2.91
N ASP A 207 4.13 -4.71 -4.15
CA ASP A 207 4.95 -4.54 -5.35
C ASP A 207 4.95 -3.11 -5.82
N GLU A 208 3.77 -2.48 -5.75
CA GLU A 208 3.54 -1.13 -6.22
C GLU A 208 2.80 -0.32 -5.17
N VAL A 209 3.05 0.96 -5.17
CA VAL A 209 2.32 1.93 -4.36
C VAL A 209 1.76 3.03 -5.24
N VAL A 210 0.50 3.35 -5.01
CA VAL A 210 -0.21 4.49 -5.59
C VAL A 210 -0.58 5.43 -4.45
N MET A 211 0.01 6.61 -4.45
CA MET A 211 -0.32 7.64 -3.47
C MET A 211 -1.42 8.54 -4.00
N VAL A 212 -2.42 8.75 -3.17
CA VAL A 212 -3.48 9.73 -3.43
C VAL A 212 -3.46 10.84 -2.40
N ASN A 213 -3.69 12.05 -2.87
CA ASN A 213 -3.87 13.23 -2.03
C ASN A 213 -4.97 14.11 -2.62
N GLN A 214 -5.89 14.60 -1.79
CA GLN A 214 -7.00 15.48 -2.20
C GLN A 214 -7.82 14.97 -3.42
N GLY A 215 -7.97 13.63 -3.53
CA GLY A 215 -8.74 12.97 -4.58
C GLY A 215 -8.00 12.74 -5.89
N GLU A 216 -6.71 13.04 -5.97
CA GLU A 216 -5.86 12.88 -7.16
C GLU A 216 -4.71 11.91 -6.89
N VAL A 217 -4.22 11.24 -7.94
CA VAL A 217 -3.00 10.43 -7.84
C VAL A 217 -1.79 11.37 -7.79
N ALA A 218 -1.07 11.36 -6.66
CA ALA A 218 0.15 12.13 -6.49
C ALA A 218 1.34 11.44 -7.17
N PHE A 219 1.45 10.12 -7.02
CA PHE A 219 2.40 9.28 -7.76
C PHE A 219 1.95 7.81 -7.77
N ALA A 220 2.51 7.04 -8.71
CA ALA A 220 2.43 5.59 -8.77
C ALA A 220 3.82 5.03 -9.10
N ARG A 221 4.34 4.10 -8.29
CA ARG A 221 5.70 3.54 -8.43
C ARG A 221 5.78 2.11 -7.90
N HIS A 222 6.73 1.34 -8.45
CA HIS A 222 7.15 0.09 -7.83
C HIS A 222 7.87 0.34 -6.51
N ILE A 223 7.63 -0.51 -5.51
CA ILE A 223 8.29 -0.41 -4.20
C ILE A 223 9.81 -0.54 -4.33
N ALA A 224 10.30 -1.39 -5.22
CA ALA A 224 11.72 -1.53 -5.49
C ALA A 224 12.41 -0.22 -5.95
N ALA A 225 11.64 0.75 -6.43
CA ALA A 225 12.18 2.07 -6.81
C ALA A 225 12.41 3.00 -5.60
N PHE A 226 11.96 2.62 -4.41
CA PHE A 226 12.25 3.33 -3.16
C PHE A 226 13.44 2.69 -2.46
N GLY A 227 14.29 3.49 -1.90
CA GLY A 227 15.51 3.02 -1.24
C GLY A 227 16.62 2.58 -2.20
N ASP A 228 16.31 2.41 -3.49
CA ASP A 228 17.33 2.20 -4.53
C ASP A 228 17.85 3.58 -4.97
N GLY A 229 18.84 4.07 -4.27
CA GLY A 229 19.54 5.33 -4.55
C GLY A 229 20.34 5.30 -5.85
N GLY A 230 20.10 4.30 -6.71
CA GLY A 230 20.91 4.05 -7.88
C GLY A 230 22.28 3.51 -7.50
N GLN A 231 23.23 3.63 -8.42
CA GLN A 231 24.62 3.23 -8.19
C GLN A 231 25.46 4.34 -7.52
N ASP A 232 24.82 5.36 -6.95
CA ASP A 232 25.49 6.49 -6.34
C ASP A 232 25.95 6.20 -4.91
N TRP A 233 27.01 6.88 -4.53
CA TRP A 233 27.60 6.81 -3.20
C TRP A 233 27.53 8.18 -2.53
N GLU A 234 27.23 8.17 -1.26
CA GLU A 234 27.36 9.32 -0.37
C GLU A 234 28.64 9.18 0.44
N ILE A 235 29.43 10.25 0.45
CA ILE A 235 30.69 10.35 1.16
C ILE A 235 30.61 11.57 2.05
N GLU A 236 30.61 11.37 3.35
CA GLU A 236 30.70 12.43 4.33
C GLU A 236 32.14 12.89 4.46
N VAL A 237 32.38 14.19 4.40
CA VAL A 237 33.70 14.80 4.50
C VAL A 237 33.68 15.85 5.59
N LEU A 238 34.67 15.76 6.50
CA LEU A 238 34.93 16.73 7.57
C LEU A 238 36.12 17.62 7.19
N GLY A 239 36.12 18.87 7.60
CA GLY A 239 37.11 19.85 7.17
C GLY A 239 36.80 20.48 5.80
N TRP A 240 35.56 20.32 5.31
CA TRP A 240 35.12 20.87 4.03
C TRP A 240 35.02 22.39 4.03
N ASN A 241 35.46 23.02 2.92
CA ASN A 241 35.20 24.43 2.60
C ASN A 241 35.04 24.60 1.07
N ALA A 242 34.57 25.77 0.66
CA ALA A 242 34.26 26.06 -0.76
C ALA A 242 35.47 25.91 -1.72
N ALA A 243 36.71 26.14 -1.24
CA ALA A 243 37.91 25.98 -2.06
C ALA A 243 38.19 24.52 -2.45
N HIS A 244 37.72 23.56 -1.65
CA HIS A 244 37.86 22.13 -1.97
C HIS A 244 37.05 21.73 -3.20
N ARG A 245 35.97 22.44 -3.54
CA ARG A 245 35.19 22.18 -4.75
C ARG A 245 36.00 22.41 -6.03
N GLU A 246 36.87 23.44 -6.04
CA GLU A 246 37.75 23.73 -7.17
C GLU A 246 38.86 22.66 -7.32
N LEU A 247 39.40 22.17 -6.19
CA LEU A 247 40.41 21.13 -6.18
C LEU A 247 39.92 19.76 -6.67
N LEU A 248 38.58 19.55 -6.63
CA LEU A 248 37.90 18.34 -7.06
C LEU A 248 37.18 18.50 -8.42
N SER A 249 37.40 19.62 -9.11
CA SER A 249 36.66 19.98 -10.34
C SER A 249 36.85 19.02 -11.51
N ASP A 250 37.92 18.20 -11.49
CA ASP A 250 38.23 17.16 -12.47
C ASP A 250 37.41 15.86 -12.24
N LEU A 251 36.68 15.75 -11.14
CA LEU A 251 35.89 14.59 -10.80
C LEU A 251 34.37 14.89 -10.90
N ALA A 252 33.61 13.89 -11.31
CA ALA A 252 32.15 14.03 -11.40
C ALA A 252 31.50 13.70 -10.04
N PHE A 253 31.09 14.72 -9.31
CA PHE A 253 30.34 14.62 -8.07
C PHE A 253 29.36 15.79 -7.89
N SER A 254 28.43 15.65 -6.98
CA SER A 254 27.55 16.73 -6.52
C SER A 254 27.63 16.86 -5.00
N VAL A 255 27.35 18.06 -4.49
CA VAL A 255 27.26 18.31 -3.04
C VAL A 255 25.79 18.25 -2.65
N ALA A 256 25.40 17.23 -1.86
CA ALA A 256 24.02 17.04 -1.43
C ALA A 256 23.69 17.92 -0.21
N THR A 257 24.65 18.04 0.71
CA THR A 257 24.52 18.87 1.91
C THR A 257 25.87 19.53 2.17
N GLU A 258 25.83 20.81 2.55
CA GLU A 258 27.02 21.58 2.92
C GLU A 258 26.72 22.34 4.21
N ALA A 259 27.58 22.16 5.21
CA ALA A 259 27.52 22.85 6.48
C ALA A 259 28.92 23.37 6.82
N GLU A 260 29.06 24.24 7.81
CA GLU A 260 30.35 24.79 8.24
C GLU A 260 31.27 23.65 8.69
N GLY A 261 32.33 23.42 7.94
CA GLY A 261 33.34 22.39 8.21
C GLY A 261 32.94 20.96 7.78
N SER A 262 31.81 20.74 7.13
CA SER A 262 31.43 19.40 6.63
C SER A 262 30.61 19.46 5.34
N ALA A 263 30.69 18.38 4.55
CA ALA A 263 29.83 18.20 3.37
C ALA A 263 29.51 16.74 3.14
N VAL A 264 28.39 16.47 2.46
CA VAL A 264 28.05 15.16 1.92
C VAL A 264 28.16 15.23 0.40
N LEU A 265 29.14 14.51 -0.14
CA LEU A 265 29.38 14.42 -1.58
C LEU A 265 28.67 13.21 -2.15
N VAL A 266 28.12 13.35 -3.34
CA VAL A 266 27.44 12.27 -4.07
C VAL A 266 28.15 12.03 -5.38
N CYS A 267 28.56 10.78 -5.63
CA CYS A 267 29.19 10.37 -6.87
C CYS A 267 28.69 9.01 -7.35
N ALA A 268 28.78 8.77 -8.65
CA ALA A 268 28.51 7.46 -9.23
C ALA A 268 29.54 6.40 -8.82
N THR A 269 29.17 5.11 -8.92
CA THR A 269 30.02 3.98 -8.46
C THR A 269 31.37 3.96 -9.16
N ASP A 270 31.45 4.29 -10.44
CA ASP A 270 32.69 4.37 -11.21
C ASP A 270 33.60 5.50 -10.75
N GLN A 271 33.06 6.60 -10.24
CA GLN A 271 33.79 7.76 -9.72
C GLN A 271 34.24 7.61 -8.25
N LYS A 272 33.61 6.72 -7.50
CA LYS A 272 33.83 6.55 -6.05
C LYS A 272 35.31 6.40 -5.69
N ARG A 273 36.02 5.50 -6.41
CA ARG A 273 37.43 5.20 -6.09
C ARG A 273 38.33 6.42 -6.33
N ALA A 274 38.11 7.11 -7.42
CA ALA A 274 38.88 8.31 -7.77
C ALA A 274 38.63 9.44 -6.76
N LEU A 275 37.37 9.65 -6.41
CA LEU A 275 36.95 10.67 -5.45
C LEU A 275 37.55 10.39 -4.05
N LEU A 276 37.44 9.14 -3.55
CA LEU A 276 38.00 8.76 -2.25
C LEU A 276 39.52 8.95 -2.21
N HIS A 277 40.23 8.52 -3.26
CA HIS A 277 41.67 8.68 -3.33
C HIS A 277 42.09 10.16 -3.28
N LYS A 278 41.36 11.03 -3.96
CA LYS A 278 41.67 12.46 -3.97
C LYS A 278 41.29 13.14 -2.66
N LEU A 279 40.17 12.78 -2.05
CA LEU A 279 39.74 13.28 -0.72
C LEU A 279 40.79 12.95 0.36
N THR A 280 41.32 11.71 0.38
CA THR A 280 42.33 11.29 1.34
C THR A 280 43.73 11.93 1.11
N SER A 281 43.96 12.54 -0.04
CA SER A 281 45.21 13.32 -0.33
C SER A 281 45.12 14.79 0.10
N LEU A 282 43.97 15.25 0.49
CA LEU A 282 43.69 16.61 0.95
C LEU A 282 43.63 16.65 2.50
N PRO A 283 43.85 17.82 3.14
CA PRO A 283 43.77 17.94 4.60
C PRO A 283 42.31 17.95 5.10
N MET A 284 41.61 16.84 4.89
CA MET A 284 40.25 16.63 5.33
C MET A 284 40.04 15.14 5.71
N ASP A 285 39.09 14.89 6.60
CA ASP A 285 38.77 13.56 7.03
C ASP A 285 37.54 13.03 6.27
N VAL A 286 37.64 11.76 5.80
CA VAL A 286 36.52 11.05 5.23
C VAL A 286 35.79 10.33 6.35
N GLY A 287 34.55 10.72 6.58
CA GLY A 287 33.66 10.13 7.56
C GLY A 287 32.95 8.88 7.01
N THR A 288 31.63 8.90 6.97
CA THR A 288 30.81 7.77 6.48
C THR A 288 30.87 7.67 4.96
N VAL A 289 31.09 6.45 4.45
CA VAL A 289 30.99 6.11 3.02
C VAL A 289 29.90 5.05 2.85
N GLN A 290 28.77 5.43 2.29
CA GLN A 290 27.63 4.54 2.13
C GLN A 290 27.00 4.66 0.74
N ARG A 291 26.29 3.62 0.30
CA ARG A 291 25.45 3.78 -0.89
C ARG A 291 24.36 4.81 -0.61
N ARG A 292 24.16 5.70 -1.56
CA ARG A 292 23.05 6.67 -1.48
C ARG A 292 21.74 5.89 -1.37
N ARG A 293 21.02 6.12 -0.30
CA ARG A 293 19.66 5.62 -0.20
C ARG A 293 18.78 6.55 -1.01
N GLY A 294 18.03 6.00 -1.95
CA GLY A 294 16.95 6.74 -2.59
C GLY A 294 15.98 7.24 -1.53
N ALA A 295 15.22 8.27 -1.86
CA ALA A 295 14.18 8.73 -0.94
C ALA A 295 13.31 7.55 -0.53
N SER A 296 13.13 7.35 0.77
CA SER A 296 12.22 6.33 1.30
C SER A 296 10.78 6.63 0.85
N LEU A 297 9.93 5.62 0.91
CA LEU A 297 8.51 5.84 0.65
C LEU A 297 7.95 6.90 1.62
N GLU A 298 8.39 6.89 2.88
CA GLU A 298 7.98 7.86 3.91
C GLU A 298 8.40 9.29 3.56
N GLU A 299 9.66 9.51 3.17
CA GLU A 299 10.13 10.83 2.74
C GLU A 299 9.37 11.34 1.51
N THR A 300 9.13 10.43 0.54
CA THR A 300 8.37 10.77 -0.65
C THR A 300 6.92 11.12 -0.30
N TYR A 301 6.31 10.34 0.60
CA TYR A 301 4.96 10.58 1.11
C TYR A 301 4.86 11.97 1.78
N LEU A 302 5.78 12.29 2.71
CA LEU A 302 5.77 13.57 3.43
C LEU A 302 5.92 14.78 2.48
N LYS A 303 6.74 14.67 1.43
CA LYS A 303 6.88 15.71 0.40
C LYS A 303 5.57 16.01 -0.35
N HIS A 304 4.68 15.02 -0.47
CA HIS A 304 3.42 15.19 -1.19
C HIS A 304 2.24 15.56 -0.27
N VAL A 305 2.31 15.20 1.02
CA VAL A 305 1.29 15.61 2.02
C VAL A 305 1.55 17.04 2.50
N GLY A 306 2.81 17.43 2.69
CA GLY A 306 3.19 18.76 3.22
C GLY A 306 3.04 19.93 2.22
N LYS A 307 2.57 19.69 1.00
CA LYS A 307 2.28 20.73 -0.01
C LYS A 307 0.79 21.12 -0.09
N ALA A 308 0.00 20.74 0.93
CA ALA A 308 -1.42 21.07 1.02
C ALA A 308 -1.66 22.32 1.88
#